data_95468aa36799afe0394b1d1f12c67845
#
_entry.id   95468aa36799afe0394b1d1f12c67845
#
_cell.length_a   1.000
_cell.length_b   1.000
_cell.length_c   1.000
_cell.angle_alpha   90.00
_cell.angle_beta   90.00
_cell.angle_gamma   90.00
#
_symmetry.space_group_name_H-M   'P 1'
#
loop_
_entity.id
_entity.type
_entity.pdbx_description
1 polymer ?
#
loop_
_entity_poly.entity_id
_entity_poly.type
_entity_poly.pdbx_seq_one_letter_code
_entity_poly.pdbx_strand_id
1 'polypeptide(L)'
;MKKQFLLLTVLLFLLGACAPKPAEHSFTKVNADGQFVRDGKPYYFVGANFWYGAILGSEGEGGNRERLHKELDFLKSIGINNLRVLVGADGENGIKTRVEPSLQVAPGVYNDTILAGLDYFMNELRERDMTCLLYTSPSPRDA
;
A
#
# COMPACT_ATOMS: atom_id res chain seq x y z
N MET A 1 -35.69 -35.97 -16.97
CA MET A 1 -35.64 -34.64 -16.30
C MET A 1 -34.59 -34.56 -15.21
N LYS A 2 -34.52 -35.47 -14.22
CA LYS A 2 -33.52 -35.38 -13.11
C LYS A 2 -32.06 -35.47 -13.55
N LYS A 3 -31.69 -36.25 -14.58
CA LYS A 3 -30.31 -36.34 -15.12
C LYS A 3 -29.85 -35.07 -15.86
N GLN A 4 -30.73 -34.39 -16.55
CA GLN A 4 -30.43 -33.13 -17.25
C GLN A 4 -30.26 -32.00 -16.27
N PHE A 5 -31.00 -31.98 -15.17
CA PHE A 5 -30.84 -30.98 -14.11
C PHE A 5 -29.50 -31.14 -13.37
N LEU A 6 -29.08 -32.39 -13.11
CA LEU A 6 -27.80 -32.66 -12.49
C LEU A 6 -26.60 -32.25 -13.36
N LEU A 7 -26.71 -32.48 -14.69
CA LEU A 7 -25.67 -32.08 -15.65
C LEU A 7 -25.52 -30.55 -15.72
N LEU A 8 -26.65 -29.82 -15.69
CA LEU A 8 -26.67 -28.37 -15.73
C LEU A 8 -26.07 -27.75 -14.47
N THR A 9 -26.34 -28.35 -13.28
CA THR A 9 -25.77 -27.90 -12.00
C THR A 9 -24.26 -28.12 -11.94
N VAL A 10 -23.76 -29.26 -12.42
CA VAL A 10 -22.32 -29.54 -12.47
C VAL A 10 -21.61 -28.61 -13.46
N LEU A 11 -22.23 -28.27 -14.61
CA LEU A 11 -21.67 -27.36 -15.58
C LEU A 11 -21.58 -25.91 -15.03
N LEU A 12 -22.59 -25.47 -14.26
CA LEU A 12 -22.55 -24.15 -13.57
C LEU A 12 -21.43 -24.06 -12.51
N PHE A 13 -21.17 -25.16 -11.79
CA PHE A 13 -20.08 -25.21 -10.80
C PHE A 13 -18.68 -25.17 -11.46
N LEU A 14 -18.54 -25.75 -12.65
CA LEU A 14 -17.26 -25.73 -13.38
C LEU A 14 -16.94 -24.35 -13.99
N LEU A 15 -17.94 -23.54 -14.29
CA LEU A 15 -17.74 -22.17 -14.81
C LEU A 15 -17.40 -21.14 -13.72
N GLY A 16 -17.67 -21.44 -12.46
CA GLY A 16 -17.35 -20.55 -11.32
C GLY A 16 -15.89 -20.63 -10.82
N ALA A 17 -15.12 -21.61 -11.29
CA ALA A 17 -13.77 -21.86 -10.75
C ALA A 17 -12.63 -21.08 -11.42
N CYS A 18 -12.90 -20.25 -12.42
CA CYS A 18 -11.91 -19.40 -13.08
C CYS A 18 -12.07 -17.93 -12.69
N ALA A 19 -12.03 -17.62 -11.40
CA ALA A 19 -11.74 -16.24 -11.00
C ALA A 19 -10.29 -15.96 -11.41
N PRO A 20 -10.01 -14.89 -12.20
CA PRO A 20 -8.63 -14.53 -12.52
C PRO A 20 -7.89 -14.30 -11.22
N LYS A 21 -6.79 -15.06 -11.01
CA LYS A 21 -5.88 -14.81 -9.90
C LYS A 21 -5.43 -13.35 -10.00
N PRO A 22 -5.51 -12.56 -8.90
CA PRO A 22 -5.01 -11.19 -8.92
C PRO A 22 -3.60 -11.19 -9.51
N ALA A 23 -3.32 -10.30 -10.45
CA ALA A 23 -2.01 -10.19 -11.05
C ALA A 23 -1.00 -9.99 -9.92
N GLU A 24 -0.04 -10.90 -9.80
CA GLU A 24 1.03 -10.81 -8.83
C GLU A 24 2.00 -9.72 -9.33
N HIS A 25 1.77 -8.49 -8.89
CA HIS A 25 2.59 -7.36 -9.30
C HIS A 25 4.00 -7.52 -8.77
N SER A 26 4.98 -7.50 -9.66
CA SER A 26 6.38 -7.60 -9.26
C SER A 26 6.88 -6.29 -8.65
N PHE A 27 7.84 -6.41 -7.74
CA PHE A 27 8.56 -5.24 -7.25
C PHE A 27 9.32 -4.55 -8.38
N THR A 28 9.39 -3.22 -8.31
CA THR A 28 10.28 -2.43 -9.18
C THR A 28 11.74 -2.78 -8.88
N LYS A 29 12.52 -3.00 -9.93
CA LYS A 29 13.95 -3.35 -9.86
C LYS A 29 14.75 -2.33 -10.65
N VAL A 30 16.06 -2.31 -10.44
CA VAL A 30 17.01 -1.56 -11.26
C VAL A 30 17.73 -2.56 -12.16
N ASN A 31 17.76 -2.32 -13.48
CA ASN A 31 18.48 -3.14 -14.44
C ASN A 31 19.99 -2.77 -14.49
N ALA A 32 20.75 -3.48 -15.32
CA ALA A 32 22.19 -3.23 -15.47
C ALA A 32 22.53 -1.83 -16.00
N ASP A 33 21.61 -1.19 -16.72
CA ASP A 33 21.75 0.16 -17.27
C ASP A 33 21.31 1.25 -16.29
N GLY A 34 20.96 0.90 -15.04
CA GLY A 34 20.51 1.85 -14.01
C GLY A 34 19.07 2.33 -14.17
N GLN A 35 18.26 1.68 -14.99
CA GLN A 35 16.88 2.04 -15.24
C GLN A 35 15.92 1.26 -14.34
N PHE A 36 14.83 1.89 -13.91
CA PHE A 36 13.75 1.19 -13.25
C PHE A 36 13.01 0.29 -14.23
N VAL A 37 12.77 -0.96 -13.81
CA VAL A 37 11.99 -1.94 -14.56
C VAL A 37 10.97 -2.61 -13.65
N ARG A 38 9.78 -2.88 -14.20
CA ARG A 38 8.71 -3.64 -13.55
C ARG A 38 8.11 -4.60 -14.57
N ASP A 39 7.93 -5.86 -14.19
CA ASP A 39 7.43 -6.92 -15.09
C ASP A 39 8.22 -7.02 -16.41
N GLY A 40 9.55 -6.83 -16.34
CA GLY A 40 10.45 -6.90 -17.49
C GLY A 40 10.38 -5.71 -18.46
N LYS A 41 9.65 -4.65 -18.12
CA LYS A 41 9.50 -3.44 -18.94
C LYS A 41 10.08 -2.22 -18.23
N PRO A 42 10.57 -1.21 -18.97
CA PRO A 42 10.94 0.08 -18.38
C PRO A 42 9.77 0.64 -17.57
N TYR A 43 10.07 1.09 -16.36
CA TYR A 43 9.07 1.65 -15.46
C TYR A 43 9.32 3.14 -15.27
N TYR A 44 8.32 3.93 -15.62
CA TYR A 44 8.30 5.38 -15.43
C TYR A 44 7.19 5.75 -14.46
N PHE A 45 7.44 6.72 -13.59
CA PHE A 45 6.45 7.12 -12.60
C PHE A 45 6.32 8.64 -12.49
N VAL A 46 5.11 9.05 -12.16
CA VAL A 46 4.82 10.39 -11.64
C VAL A 46 4.44 10.21 -10.18
N GLY A 47 5.21 10.84 -9.28
CA GLY A 47 5.08 10.62 -7.85
C GLY A 47 4.52 11.81 -7.09
N ALA A 48 3.93 11.52 -5.92
CA ALA A 48 3.51 12.52 -4.95
C ALA A 48 3.98 12.15 -3.54
N ASN A 49 4.16 13.15 -2.67
CA ASN A 49 4.36 12.90 -1.24
C ASN A 49 3.02 12.56 -0.58
N PHE A 50 3.00 11.42 0.11
CA PHE A 50 1.82 10.92 0.82
C PHE A 50 2.25 10.39 2.20
N TRP A 51 2.91 11.24 2.99
CA TRP A 51 3.59 10.88 4.23
C TRP A 51 2.67 10.29 5.31
N TYR A 52 1.39 10.61 5.27
CA TYR A 52 0.36 10.23 6.25
C TYR A 52 -0.40 8.93 5.90
N GLY A 53 0.04 8.18 4.90
CA GLY A 53 -0.69 7.00 4.39
C GLY A 53 -0.93 5.93 5.45
N ALA A 54 0.08 5.60 6.26
CA ALA A 54 -0.03 4.64 7.35
C ALA A 54 -1.02 5.11 8.43
N ILE A 55 -1.03 6.40 8.73
CA ILE A 55 -1.97 6.98 9.72
C ILE A 55 -3.40 6.86 9.23
N LEU A 56 -3.70 7.29 7.99
CA LEU A 56 -5.03 7.17 7.41
C LEU A 56 -5.51 5.72 7.31
N GLY A 57 -4.60 4.78 7.01
CA GLY A 57 -4.89 3.35 6.92
C GLY A 57 -5.16 2.69 8.27
N SER A 58 -4.72 3.29 9.37
CA SER A 58 -4.86 2.75 10.72
C SER A 58 -6.29 2.82 11.25
N GLU A 59 -6.56 2.05 12.31
CA GLU A 59 -7.82 2.14 13.09
C GLU A 59 -7.66 3.01 14.35
N GLY A 60 -6.49 3.63 14.51
CA GLY A 60 -6.19 4.50 15.64
C GLY A 60 -6.45 5.97 15.38
N GLU A 61 -5.85 6.80 16.22
CA GLU A 61 -5.93 8.25 16.10
C GLU A 61 -5.43 8.73 14.74
N GLY A 62 -6.21 9.60 14.09
CA GLY A 62 -5.94 10.09 12.74
C GLY A 62 -6.32 9.13 11.61
N GLY A 63 -6.78 7.90 11.93
CA GLY A 63 -7.24 6.92 10.94
C GLY A 63 -8.51 7.37 10.23
N ASN A 64 -8.53 7.20 8.89
CA ASN A 64 -9.70 7.49 8.06
C ASN A 64 -9.58 6.79 6.71
N ARG A 65 -9.99 5.54 6.65
CA ARG A 65 -9.91 4.71 5.43
C ARG A 65 -10.78 5.23 4.30
N GLU A 66 -11.92 5.84 4.60
CA GLU A 66 -12.78 6.44 3.57
C GLU A 66 -12.07 7.60 2.85
N ARG A 67 -11.42 8.48 3.61
CA ARG A 67 -10.59 9.56 3.08
C ARG A 67 -9.41 8.98 2.28
N LEU A 68 -8.75 7.95 2.81
CA LEU A 68 -7.65 7.27 2.12
C LEU A 68 -8.07 6.80 0.72
N HIS A 69 -9.19 6.10 0.61
CA HIS A 69 -9.69 5.62 -0.67
C HIS A 69 -9.96 6.77 -1.65
N LYS A 70 -10.65 7.82 -1.21
CA LYS A 70 -10.95 8.99 -2.04
C LYS A 70 -9.69 9.67 -2.57
N GLU A 71 -8.68 9.85 -1.72
CA GLU A 71 -7.42 10.48 -2.11
C GLU A 71 -6.62 9.60 -3.07
N LEU A 72 -6.54 8.29 -2.84
CA LEU A 72 -5.86 7.36 -3.74
C LEU A 72 -6.54 7.28 -5.10
N ASP A 73 -7.87 7.20 -5.14
CA ASP A 73 -8.64 7.18 -6.39
C ASP A 73 -8.45 8.47 -7.18
N PHE A 74 -8.47 9.61 -6.49
CA PHE A 74 -8.19 10.90 -7.11
C PHE A 74 -6.76 10.96 -7.70
N LEU A 75 -5.74 10.61 -6.91
CA LEU A 75 -4.35 10.61 -7.36
C LEU A 75 -4.16 9.69 -8.59
N LYS A 76 -4.74 8.49 -8.54
CA LYS A 76 -4.71 7.57 -9.68
C LYS A 76 -5.38 8.18 -10.91
N SER A 77 -6.51 8.86 -10.75
CA SER A 77 -7.28 9.46 -11.86
C SER A 77 -6.51 10.56 -12.61
N ILE A 78 -5.60 11.26 -11.91
CA ILE A 78 -4.75 12.31 -12.51
C ILE A 78 -3.37 11.79 -12.96
N GLY A 79 -3.15 10.46 -12.94
CA GLY A 79 -1.94 9.83 -13.48
C GLY A 79 -0.79 9.67 -12.48
N ILE A 80 -0.99 9.92 -11.19
CA ILE A 80 -0.02 9.58 -10.15
C ILE A 80 -0.01 8.07 -9.97
N ASN A 81 1.16 7.46 -10.08
CA ASN A 81 1.35 6.01 -9.96
C ASN A 81 2.43 5.59 -8.96
N ASN A 82 3.05 6.56 -8.28
CA ASN A 82 4.02 6.31 -7.21
C ASN A 82 3.80 7.26 -6.05
N LEU A 83 3.85 6.74 -4.81
CA LEU A 83 3.75 7.57 -3.61
C LEU A 83 5.01 7.46 -2.77
N ARG A 84 5.52 8.61 -2.33
CA ARG A 84 6.58 8.68 -1.34
C ARG A 84 5.95 8.77 0.05
N VAL A 85 6.19 7.75 0.87
CA VAL A 85 5.49 7.53 2.13
C VAL A 85 6.47 7.45 3.29
N LEU A 86 6.21 8.21 4.33
CA LEU A 86 6.91 8.07 5.60
C LEU A 86 6.43 6.79 6.29
N VAL A 87 7.34 5.88 6.57
CA VAL A 87 7.03 4.64 7.32
C VAL A 87 6.54 5.00 8.73
N GLY A 88 7.15 5.99 9.36
CA GLY A 88 6.73 6.52 10.64
C GLY A 88 7.78 7.43 11.26
N ALA A 89 7.38 8.12 12.32
CA ALA A 89 8.26 8.93 13.14
C ALA A 89 8.78 8.12 14.34
N ASP A 90 9.95 8.48 14.82
CA ASP A 90 10.57 7.90 16.01
C ASP A 90 10.48 8.83 17.22
N GLY A 91 10.24 8.27 18.38
CA GLY A 91 10.26 8.93 19.67
C GLY A 91 8.90 9.08 20.32
N GLU A 92 8.87 9.63 21.51
CA GLU A 92 7.67 9.82 22.31
C GLU A 92 6.67 10.74 21.60
N ASN A 93 5.38 10.43 21.76
CA ASN A 93 4.28 11.29 21.33
C ASN A 93 4.21 12.55 22.19
N GLY A 94 3.51 13.59 21.72
CA GLY A 94 3.33 14.86 22.43
C GLY A 94 4.34 15.95 22.05
N ILE A 95 5.18 15.71 21.03
CA ILE A 95 6.15 16.69 20.54
C ILE A 95 5.59 17.35 19.27
N LYS A 96 5.11 18.58 19.39
CA LYS A 96 4.40 19.33 18.34
C LYS A 96 5.08 19.43 16.96
N THR A 97 6.38 19.18 16.89
CA THR A 97 7.16 19.25 15.63
C THR A 97 7.31 17.90 14.95
N ARG A 98 6.75 16.84 15.50
CA ARG A 98 6.84 15.48 14.97
C ARG A 98 5.53 15.03 14.34
N VAL A 99 5.63 14.05 13.47
CA VAL A 99 4.49 13.32 12.94
C VAL A 99 3.98 12.37 14.03
N GLU A 100 2.71 12.47 14.36
CA GLU A 100 2.07 11.64 15.37
C GLU A 100 0.82 10.94 14.77
N PRO A 101 0.49 9.74 15.28
CA PRO A 101 1.25 8.93 16.25
C PRO A 101 2.59 8.42 15.72
N SER A 102 3.59 8.30 16.61
CA SER A 102 4.90 7.74 16.25
C SER A 102 4.80 6.24 15.96
N LEU A 103 5.58 5.76 14.98
CA LEU A 103 5.70 4.33 14.69
C LEU A 103 6.57 3.63 15.74
N GLN A 104 7.73 4.18 16.05
CA GLN A 104 8.62 3.66 17.08
C GLN A 104 8.63 4.62 18.27
N VAL A 105 7.92 4.26 19.33
CA VAL A 105 7.76 5.11 20.52
C VAL A 105 8.99 5.10 21.44
N ALA A 106 9.78 4.04 21.39
CA ALA A 106 11.07 3.88 22.07
C ALA A 106 11.92 2.88 21.27
N PRO A 107 13.24 2.82 21.45
CA PRO A 107 14.11 1.88 20.72
C PRO A 107 13.59 0.44 20.79
N GLY A 108 13.21 -0.13 19.62
CA GLY A 108 12.66 -1.48 19.48
C GLY A 108 11.20 -1.63 19.92
N VAL A 109 10.50 -0.56 20.31
CA VAL A 109 9.08 -0.60 20.71
C VAL A 109 8.24 0.06 19.62
N TYR A 110 7.51 -0.75 18.87
CA TYR A 110 6.71 -0.31 17.73
C TYR A 110 5.23 -0.15 18.07
N ASN A 111 4.56 0.73 17.35
CA ASN A 111 3.13 0.94 17.42
C ASN A 111 2.43 0.02 16.40
N ASP A 112 1.89 -1.09 16.88
CA ASP A 112 1.23 -2.11 16.04
C ASP A 112 0.03 -1.53 15.27
N THR A 113 -0.65 -0.53 15.81
CA THR A 113 -1.78 0.12 15.13
C THR A 113 -1.31 0.85 13.86
N ILE A 114 -0.16 1.52 13.92
CA ILE A 114 0.43 2.21 12.75
C ILE A 114 1.01 1.19 11.76
N LEU A 115 1.61 0.10 12.24
CA LEU A 115 2.08 -0.99 11.38
C LEU A 115 0.92 -1.62 10.60
N ALA A 116 -0.18 -1.94 11.30
CA ALA A 116 -1.39 -2.47 10.63
C ALA A 116 -1.98 -1.46 9.64
N GLY A 117 -1.91 -0.16 9.95
CA GLY A 117 -2.30 0.91 9.04
C GLY A 117 -1.43 0.99 7.79
N LEU A 118 -0.12 0.78 7.93
CA LEU A 118 0.82 0.70 6.82
C LEU A 118 0.51 -0.50 5.91
N ASP A 119 0.28 -1.67 6.49
CA ASP A 119 -0.08 -2.89 5.74
C ASP A 119 -1.38 -2.68 4.96
N TYR A 120 -2.39 -2.11 5.59
CA TYR A 120 -3.65 -1.76 4.92
C TYR A 120 -3.41 -0.81 3.76
N PHE A 121 -2.67 0.27 3.98
CA PHE A 121 -2.33 1.25 2.96
C PHE A 121 -1.57 0.62 1.78
N MET A 122 -0.59 -0.24 2.04
CA MET A 122 0.17 -0.93 0.99
C MET A 122 -0.72 -1.86 0.16
N ASN A 123 -1.71 -2.51 0.79
CA ASN A 123 -2.70 -3.30 0.07
C ASN A 123 -3.57 -2.42 -0.85
N GLU A 124 -4.01 -1.26 -0.38
CA GLU A 124 -4.79 -0.31 -1.17
C GLU A 124 -4.03 0.24 -2.40
N LEU A 125 -2.70 0.43 -2.27
CA LEU A 125 -1.84 0.79 -3.40
C LEU A 125 -1.77 -0.36 -4.42
N ARG A 126 -1.60 -1.60 -3.94
CA ARG A 126 -1.57 -2.78 -4.80
C ARG A 126 -2.84 -2.92 -5.62
N GLU A 127 -4.01 -2.78 -5.00
CA GLU A 127 -5.31 -2.86 -5.69
C GLU A 127 -5.48 -1.80 -6.79
N ARG A 128 -4.73 -0.69 -6.69
CA ARG A 128 -4.72 0.40 -7.67
C ARG A 128 -3.56 0.35 -8.64
N ASP A 129 -2.73 -0.68 -8.61
CA ASP A 129 -1.49 -0.77 -9.39
C ASP A 129 -0.60 0.48 -9.22
N MET A 130 -0.48 0.93 -7.98
CA MET A 130 0.42 2.01 -7.58
C MET A 130 1.63 1.44 -6.86
N THR A 131 2.78 2.08 -7.04
CA THR A 131 4.01 1.74 -6.32
C THR A 131 4.24 2.68 -5.15
N CYS A 132 5.13 2.28 -4.24
CA CYS A 132 5.48 3.07 -3.08
C CYS A 132 6.99 3.15 -2.89
N LEU A 133 7.49 4.35 -2.57
CA LEU A 133 8.82 4.57 -2.05
C LEU A 133 8.70 4.84 -0.55
N LEU A 134 9.01 3.81 0.23
CA LEU A 134 9.02 3.92 1.68
C LEU A 134 10.33 4.55 2.16
N TYR A 135 10.24 5.48 3.09
CA TYR A 135 11.42 6.06 3.75
C TYR A 135 11.16 6.23 5.25
N THR A 136 12.23 6.22 6.02
CA THR A 136 12.23 6.59 7.44
C THR A 136 12.77 8.01 7.60
N SER A 137 12.35 8.72 8.63
CA SER A 137 13.05 9.94 9.03
C SER A 137 14.47 9.57 9.44
N PRO A 138 15.51 10.28 8.95
CA PRO A 138 16.86 10.05 9.45
C PRO A 138 16.87 10.30 10.95
N SER A 139 17.42 9.34 11.69
CA SER A 139 17.65 9.51 13.13
C SER A 139 18.59 10.69 13.33
N PRO A 140 18.42 11.52 14.38
CA PRO A 140 19.39 12.53 14.73
C PRO A 140 20.82 11.98 14.98
N ARG A 141 20.97 10.65 15.09
CA ARG A 141 22.27 9.97 15.22
C ARG A 141 22.94 9.68 13.87
N ASP A 142 22.22 9.83 12.75
CA ASP A 142 22.74 9.57 11.41
C ASP A 142 23.13 10.86 10.67
N ALA A 143 23.06 11.99 11.37
CA ALA A 143 23.42 13.33 10.88
C ALA A 143 24.80 13.77 11.38
#